data_0d763e59430527c16b43eb1f9bf3ee94
#
_entry.id   0d763e59430527c16b43eb1f9bf3ee94
#
_cell.length_a   1.000
_cell.length_b   1.000
_cell.length_c   1.000
_cell.angle_alpha   90.00
_cell.angle_beta   90.00
_cell.angle_gamma   90.00
#
_symmetry.space_group_name_H-M   'P 1'
#
loop_
_entity.id
_entity.type
_entity.pdbx_description
1 polymer ?
#
loop_
_entity_poly.entity_id
_entity_poly.type
_entity_poly.pdbx_seq_one_letter_code
_entity_poly.pdbx_strand_id
1 'polypeptide(L)'
;MYFNRFTQRAKTAIDLGVESAKGFGHKIVGTEHLLLGLLKENDGIAAKVLNKLGITEEVLENKIIEIEGKNDSIISDVTLSPRSKQILELSGAFANKLKTNYIGTEHILLALAQELEKFFSPAQELRLKLLVFCDIIKKRKY
;
A
#
# COMPACT_ATOMS: atom_id res chain seq x y z
N MET A 1 -5.03 12.38 14.54
CA MET A 1 -4.84 11.45 13.42
C MET A 1 -3.40 11.42 12.98
N TYR A 2 -3.00 10.34 12.36
CA TYR A 2 -1.60 10.06 12.04
C TYR A 2 -1.06 10.77 10.80
N PHE A 3 -1.87 11.54 10.10
CA PHE A 3 -1.46 12.12 8.80
C PHE A 3 -0.24 13.02 8.89
N ASN A 4 -0.03 13.68 10.02
CA ASN A 4 1.13 14.54 10.20
C ASN A 4 2.44 13.76 10.37
N ARG A 5 2.36 12.47 10.66
CA ARG A 5 3.55 11.60 10.80
C ARG A 5 3.92 10.89 9.50
N PHE A 6 3.02 10.83 8.53
CA PHE A 6 3.31 10.21 7.25
C PHE A 6 4.34 11.04 6.48
N THR A 7 5.29 10.35 5.88
CA THR A 7 6.23 11.01 4.98
C THR A 7 5.48 11.57 3.77
N GLN A 8 6.11 12.48 3.05
CA GLN A 8 5.49 13.01 1.82
C GLN A 8 5.22 11.88 0.82
N ARG A 9 6.13 10.93 0.70
CA ARG A 9 5.93 9.77 -0.18
C ARG A 9 4.75 8.90 0.26
N ALA A 10 4.59 8.71 1.57
CA ALA A 10 3.46 7.95 2.08
C ALA A 10 2.13 8.66 1.79
N LYS A 11 2.09 9.98 1.99
CA LYS A 11 0.91 10.79 1.66
C LYS A 11 0.58 10.71 0.17
N THR A 12 1.61 10.83 -0.67
CA THR A 12 1.44 10.71 -2.12
C THR A 12 0.89 9.34 -2.50
N ALA A 13 1.42 8.28 -1.89
CA ALA A 13 0.93 6.92 -2.15
C ALA A 13 -0.54 6.77 -1.78
N ILE A 14 -0.96 7.31 -0.63
CA ILE A 14 -2.35 7.26 -0.20
C ILE A 14 -3.23 8.02 -1.20
N ASP A 15 -2.81 9.22 -1.61
CA ASP A 15 -3.56 10.03 -2.57
C ASP A 15 -3.69 9.32 -3.92
N LEU A 16 -2.62 8.69 -4.39
CA LEU A 16 -2.64 7.92 -5.64
C LEU A 16 -3.55 6.70 -5.53
N GLY A 17 -3.64 6.10 -4.35
CA GLY A 17 -4.60 5.02 -4.10
C GLY A 17 -6.04 5.50 -4.22
N VAL A 18 -6.34 6.66 -3.64
CA VAL A 18 -7.65 7.29 -3.75
C VAL A 18 -8.00 7.58 -5.21
N GLU A 19 -7.05 8.18 -5.94
CA GLU A 19 -7.25 8.49 -7.36
C GLU A 19 -7.45 7.22 -8.19
N SER A 20 -6.76 6.14 -7.85
CA SER A 20 -6.91 4.86 -8.53
C SER A 20 -8.32 4.29 -8.34
N ALA A 21 -8.87 4.35 -7.12
CA ALA A 21 -10.22 3.91 -6.87
C ALA A 21 -11.22 4.69 -7.72
N LYS A 22 -11.06 6.02 -7.78
CA LYS A 22 -11.90 6.88 -8.64
C LYS A 22 -11.80 6.46 -10.11
N GLY A 23 -10.59 6.20 -10.57
CA GLY A 23 -10.34 5.81 -11.96
C GLY A 23 -10.98 4.49 -12.35
N PHE A 24 -11.11 3.56 -11.41
CA PHE A 24 -11.82 2.30 -11.64
C PHE A 24 -13.34 2.44 -11.46
N GLY A 25 -13.82 3.58 -11.03
CA GLY A 25 -15.23 3.78 -10.72
C GLY A 25 -15.66 3.12 -9.41
N HIS A 26 -14.73 2.92 -8.51
CA HIS A 26 -14.99 2.33 -7.20
C HIS A 26 -15.22 3.42 -6.16
N LYS A 27 -16.30 3.31 -5.41
CA LYS A 27 -16.69 4.31 -4.39
C LYS A 27 -15.91 4.16 -3.10
N ILE A 28 -15.30 3.01 -2.88
CA ILE A 28 -14.61 2.68 -1.63
C ILE A 28 -13.15 2.40 -1.95
N VAL A 29 -12.27 3.06 -1.21
CA VAL A 29 -10.82 2.83 -1.33
C VAL A 29 -10.48 1.65 -0.43
N GLY A 30 -10.28 0.50 -1.05
CA GLY A 30 -9.90 -0.72 -0.34
C GLY A 30 -8.38 -0.86 -0.21
N THR A 31 -7.97 -1.93 0.45
CA THR A 31 -6.55 -2.22 0.64
C THR A 31 -5.82 -2.42 -0.69
N GLU A 32 -6.49 -2.98 -1.71
CA GLU A 32 -5.94 -3.12 -3.05
C GLU A 32 -5.61 -1.78 -3.70
N HIS A 33 -6.42 -0.76 -3.45
CA HIS A 33 -6.16 0.58 -3.96
C HIS A 33 -4.98 1.22 -3.24
N LEU A 34 -4.85 1.00 -1.93
CA LEU A 34 -3.68 1.47 -1.19
C LEU A 34 -2.40 0.83 -1.70
N LEU A 35 -2.44 -0.47 -1.97
CA LEU A 35 -1.30 -1.19 -2.53
C LEU A 35 -0.91 -0.62 -3.90
N LEU A 36 -1.90 -0.36 -4.74
CA LEU A 36 -1.66 0.26 -6.04
C LEU A 36 -1.05 1.65 -5.90
N GLY A 37 -1.53 2.42 -4.91
CA GLY A 37 -0.95 3.74 -4.62
C GLY A 37 0.52 3.67 -4.25
N LEU A 38 0.91 2.66 -3.46
CA LEU A 38 2.31 2.43 -3.13
C LEU A 38 3.17 2.18 -4.37
N LEU A 39 2.64 1.41 -5.32
CA LEU A 39 3.31 1.14 -6.59
C LEU A 39 3.43 2.39 -7.46
N LYS A 40 2.36 3.17 -7.55
CA LYS A 40 2.33 4.37 -8.39
C LYS A 40 3.24 5.48 -7.88
N GLU A 41 3.44 5.55 -6.58
CA GLU A 41 4.38 6.50 -6.00
C GLU A 41 5.81 6.24 -6.50
N ASN A 42 6.17 4.96 -6.65
CA ASN A 42 7.33 4.49 -7.41
C ASN A 42 8.72 4.71 -6.79
N ASP A 43 8.93 5.69 -5.94
CA ASP A 43 10.25 6.01 -5.38
C ASP A 43 10.47 5.46 -3.96
N GLY A 44 9.42 5.08 -3.26
CA GLY A 44 9.52 4.59 -1.89
C GLY A 44 10.04 3.16 -1.80
N ILE A 45 10.36 2.75 -0.59
CA ILE A 45 10.82 1.39 -0.29
C ILE A 45 9.76 0.37 -0.71
N ALA A 46 8.48 0.67 -0.47
CA ALA A 46 7.40 -0.25 -0.82
C ALA A 46 7.38 -0.57 -2.32
N ALA A 47 7.47 0.45 -3.16
CA ALA A 47 7.47 0.25 -4.61
C ALA A 47 8.66 -0.60 -5.04
N LYS A 48 9.83 -0.33 -4.49
CA LYS A 48 11.05 -1.07 -4.82
C LYS A 48 10.94 -2.55 -4.45
N VAL A 49 10.40 -2.84 -3.26
CA VAL A 49 10.22 -4.22 -2.80
C VAL A 49 9.20 -4.94 -3.69
N LEU A 50 8.07 -4.30 -3.96
CA LEU A 50 7.03 -4.89 -4.80
C LEU A 50 7.55 -5.20 -6.21
N ASN A 51 8.29 -4.29 -6.82
CA ASN A 51 8.87 -4.51 -8.15
C ASN A 51 9.88 -5.65 -8.14
N LYS A 52 10.67 -5.81 -7.09
CA LYS A 52 11.59 -6.94 -6.96
C LYS A 52 10.86 -8.28 -6.96
N LEU A 53 9.62 -8.30 -6.48
CA LEU A 53 8.78 -9.49 -6.46
C LEU A 53 8.02 -9.71 -7.77
N GLY A 54 8.22 -8.82 -8.76
CA GLY A 54 7.49 -8.90 -10.01
C GLY A 54 6.08 -8.34 -9.95
N ILE A 55 5.77 -7.61 -8.88
CA ILE A 55 4.45 -7.00 -8.69
C ILE A 55 4.52 -5.57 -9.20
N THR A 56 4.01 -5.38 -10.41
CA THR A 56 4.02 -4.09 -11.09
C THR A 56 2.64 -3.46 -11.06
N GLU A 57 2.55 -2.18 -11.43
CA GLU A 57 1.26 -1.50 -11.58
C GLU A 57 0.33 -2.28 -12.51
N GLU A 58 0.85 -2.68 -13.67
CA GLU A 58 0.04 -3.38 -14.66
C GLU A 58 -0.51 -4.69 -14.14
N VAL A 59 0.33 -5.49 -13.48
CA VAL A 59 -0.08 -6.76 -12.90
C VAL A 59 -1.18 -6.56 -11.87
N LEU A 60 -1.00 -5.58 -10.98
CA LEU A 60 -1.97 -5.32 -9.93
C LEU A 60 -3.26 -4.72 -10.49
N GLU A 61 -3.18 -3.78 -11.42
CA GLU A 61 -4.36 -3.20 -12.06
C GLU A 61 -5.21 -4.28 -12.73
N ASN A 62 -4.57 -5.17 -13.49
CA ASN A 62 -5.27 -6.27 -14.14
C ASN A 62 -5.94 -7.18 -13.11
N LYS A 63 -5.29 -7.44 -12.00
CA LYS A 63 -5.84 -8.27 -10.93
C LYS A 63 -7.05 -7.62 -10.27
N ILE A 64 -6.99 -6.32 -10.04
CA ILE A 64 -8.12 -5.56 -9.45
C ILE A 64 -9.31 -5.61 -10.40
N ILE A 65 -9.08 -5.38 -11.70
CA ILE A 65 -10.15 -5.44 -12.71
C ILE A 65 -10.75 -6.84 -12.77
N GLU A 66 -9.92 -7.87 -12.72
CA GLU A 66 -10.38 -9.25 -12.72
C GLU A 66 -11.29 -9.57 -11.54
N ILE A 67 -10.93 -9.09 -10.34
CA ILE A 67 -11.67 -9.41 -9.12
C ILE A 67 -12.89 -8.51 -8.93
N GLU A 68 -12.74 -7.20 -9.16
CA GLU A 68 -13.76 -6.22 -8.80
C GLU A 68 -14.43 -5.54 -10.00
N GLY A 69 -13.82 -5.67 -11.18
CA GLY A 69 -14.32 -5.01 -12.36
C GLY A 69 -13.93 -3.54 -12.42
N LYS A 70 -14.33 -2.91 -13.51
CA LYS A 70 -14.10 -1.49 -13.75
C LYS A 70 -15.40 -0.88 -14.25
N ASN A 71 -15.78 0.25 -13.66
CA ASN A 71 -16.98 0.99 -14.04
C ASN A 71 -16.59 2.29 -14.73
N ASP A 72 -17.41 2.71 -15.69
CA ASP A 72 -17.20 3.97 -16.40
C ASP A 72 -17.83 5.15 -15.67
N SER A 73 -18.40 4.92 -14.49
CA SER A 73 -19.02 5.96 -13.69
C SER A 73 -17.98 6.98 -13.21
N ILE A 74 -18.36 8.25 -13.25
CA ILE A 74 -17.53 9.33 -12.68
C ILE A 74 -17.80 9.34 -11.19
N ILE A 75 -16.75 9.10 -10.40
CA ILE A 75 -16.82 9.09 -8.94
C ILE A 75 -16.07 10.31 -8.41
N SER A 76 -16.81 11.21 -7.75
CA SER A 76 -16.21 12.40 -7.14
C SER A 76 -15.86 12.19 -5.67
N ASP A 77 -16.71 11.46 -4.95
CA ASP A 77 -16.53 11.21 -3.53
C ASP A 77 -16.25 9.73 -3.28
N VAL A 78 -15.13 9.45 -2.67
CA VAL A 78 -14.75 8.10 -2.24
C VAL A 78 -14.45 8.13 -0.75
N THR A 79 -14.62 6.98 -0.09
CA THR A 79 -14.29 6.83 1.32
C THR A 79 -13.33 5.67 1.49
N LEU A 80 -12.47 5.75 2.48
CA LEU A 80 -11.63 4.63 2.86
C LEU A 80 -12.51 3.54 3.49
N SER A 81 -12.26 2.29 3.10
CA SER A 81 -12.93 1.18 3.75
C SER A 81 -12.51 1.11 5.23
N PRO A 82 -13.33 0.50 6.10
CA PRO A 82 -12.92 0.29 7.50
C PRO A 82 -11.58 -0.45 7.58
N ARG A 83 -11.36 -1.41 6.70
CA ARG A 83 -10.10 -2.16 6.67
C ARG A 83 -8.93 -1.28 6.29
N SER A 84 -9.10 -0.40 5.30
CA SER A 84 -8.06 0.55 4.90
C SER A 84 -7.69 1.49 6.05
N LYS A 85 -8.69 1.96 6.80
CA LYS A 85 -8.45 2.80 7.99
C LYS A 85 -7.63 2.04 9.02
N GLN A 86 -7.97 0.78 9.28
CA GLN A 86 -7.22 -0.08 10.21
C GLN A 86 -5.78 -0.27 9.76
N ILE A 87 -5.56 -0.44 8.46
CA ILE A 87 -4.22 -0.61 7.90
C ILE A 87 -3.38 0.65 8.14
N LEU A 88 -3.95 1.83 7.92
CA LEU A 88 -3.23 3.07 8.15
C LEU A 88 -2.89 3.27 9.65
N GLU A 89 -3.80 2.89 10.54
CA GLU A 89 -3.52 2.90 11.98
C GLU A 89 -2.42 1.90 12.33
N LEU A 90 -2.50 0.70 11.76
CA LEU A 90 -1.51 -0.34 12.00
C LEU A 90 -0.13 0.07 11.49
N SER A 91 -0.06 0.82 10.39
CA SER A 91 1.21 1.33 9.88
C SER A 91 1.88 2.24 10.91
N GLY A 92 1.10 3.04 11.63
CA GLY A 92 1.60 3.86 12.74
C GLY A 92 2.14 3.01 13.87
N ALA A 93 1.44 1.92 14.21
CA ALA A 93 1.91 0.99 15.24
C ALA A 93 3.23 0.31 14.83
N PHE A 94 3.38 -0.08 13.56
CA PHE A 94 4.64 -0.62 13.06
C PHE A 94 5.78 0.40 13.15
N ALA A 95 5.52 1.65 12.79
CA ALA A 95 6.51 2.72 12.89
C ALA A 95 6.99 2.88 14.34
N ASN A 96 6.06 2.90 15.29
CA ASN A 96 6.38 2.99 16.71
C ASN A 96 7.22 1.79 17.16
N LYS A 97 6.81 0.59 16.76
CA LYS A 97 7.52 -0.65 17.13
C LYS A 97 8.94 -0.66 16.58
N LEU A 98 9.14 -0.10 15.41
CA LEU A 98 10.45 -0.01 14.75
C LEU A 98 11.21 1.26 15.16
N LYS A 99 10.65 2.02 16.09
CA LYS A 99 11.29 3.21 16.68
C LYS A 99 11.62 4.30 15.67
N THR A 100 10.68 4.56 14.75
CA THR A 100 10.82 5.68 13.82
C THR A 100 9.82 6.78 14.18
N ASN A 101 10.19 8.03 13.90
CA ASN A 101 9.31 9.18 14.14
C ASN A 101 8.33 9.41 13.00
N TYR A 102 8.55 8.77 11.88
CA TYR A 102 7.76 8.92 10.66
C TYR A 102 7.08 7.61 10.30
N ILE A 103 6.04 7.72 9.48
CA ILE A 103 5.36 6.57 8.89
C ILE A 103 5.63 6.62 7.37
N GLY A 104 6.46 5.71 6.89
CA GLY A 104 6.83 5.65 5.48
C GLY A 104 6.01 4.64 4.70
N THR A 105 6.28 4.55 3.40
CA THR A 105 5.62 3.55 2.54
C THR A 105 5.90 2.14 3.01
N GLU A 106 7.09 1.89 3.56
CA GLU A 106 7.47 0.58 4.11
C GLU A 106 6.55 0.13 5.25
N HIS A 107 6.13 1.07 6.11
CA HIS A 107 5.25 0.76 7.23
C HIS A 107 3.83 0.44 6.75
N ILE A 108 3.37 1.15 5.73
CA ILE A 108 2.07 0.85 5.11
C ILE A 108 2.11 -0.53 4.46
N LEU A 109 3.19 -0.86 3.77
CA LEU A 109 3.34 -2.16 3.13
C LEU A 109 3.34 -3.30 4.15
N LEU A 110 4.04 -3.13 5.28
CA LEU A 110 4.01 -4.11 6.37
C LEU A 110 2.60 -4.33 6.89
N ALA A 111 1.86 -3.24 7.07
CA ALA A 111 0.48 -3.33 7.54
C ALA A 111 -0.42 -4.05 6.52
N LEU A 112 -0.16 -3.85 5.23
CA LEU A 112 -0.93 -4.50 4.17
C LEU A 112 -0.59 -5.98 3.99
N ALA A 113 0.53 -6.44 4.51
CA ALA A 113 1.02 -7.80 4.24
C ALA A 113 -0.01 -8.88 4.54
N GLN A 114 -0.84 -8.70 5.55
CA GLN A 114 -1.89 -9.66 5.91
C GLN A 114 -3.05 -9.69 4.91
N GLU A 115 -3.23 -8.60 4.15
CA GLU A 115 -4.32 -8.45 3.19
C GLU A 115 -3.93 -8.88 1.78
N LEU A 116 -2.66 -9.26 1.58
CA LEU A 116 -2.13 -9.54 0.25
C LEU A 116 -2.46 -10.96 -0.26
N GLU A 117 -3.04 -11.81 0.57
CA GLU A 117 -3.34 -13.21 0.21
C GLU A 117 -4.16 -13.34 -1.06
N LYS A 118 -5.12 -12.45 -1.27
CA LYS A 118 -5.96 -12.51 -2.46
C LYS A 118 -5.25 -12.07 -3.74
N PHE A 119 -4.07 -11.47 -3.61
CA PHE A 119 -3.27 -11.02 -4.75
C PHE A 119 -2.00 -11.83 -4.93
N PHE A 120 -1.53 -12.50 -3.89
CA PHE A 120 -0.24 -13.19 -3.88
C PHE A 120 -0.37 -14.55 -3.22
N SER A 121 0.54 -15.46 -3.61
CA SER A 121 0.64 -16.75 -2.96
C SER A 121 1.25 -16.57 -1.54
N PRO A 122 1.05 -17.54 -0.63
CA PRO A 122 1.66 -17.49 0.70
C PRO A 122 3.19 -17.32 0.65
N ALA A 123 3.84 -17.96 -0.32
CA ALA A 123 5.30 -17.84 -0.47
C ALA A 123 5.71 -16.41 -0.84
N GLN A 124 4.97 -15.77 -1.74
CA GLN A 124 5.22 -14.37 -2.12
C GLN A 124 5.00 -13.43 -0.95
N GLU A 125 3.94 -13.68 -0.17
CA GLU A 125 3.64 -12.87 1.02
C GLU A 125 4.77 -12.93 2.04
N LEU A 126 5.29 -14.13 2.30
CA LEU A 126 6.41 -14.30 3.23
C LEU A 126 7.66 -13.59 2.73
N ARG A 127 7.98 -13.73 1.45
CA ARG A 127 9.13 -13.03 0.85
C ARG A 127 8.97 -11.53 0.96
N LEU A 128 7.75 -11.02 0.73
CA LEU A 128 7.45 -9.60 0.85
C LEU A 128 7.78 -9.09 2.24
N LYS A 129 7.30 -9.79 3.28
CA LYS A 129 7.57 -9.42 4.67
C LYS A 129 9.07 -9.41 4.96
N LEU A 130 9.77 -10.45 4.53
CA LEU A 130 11.21 -10.58 4.76
C LEU A 130 12.00 -9.46 4.06
N LEU A 131 11.65 -9.14 2.83
CA LEU A 131 12.32 -8.08 2.07
C LEU A 131 12.10 -6.71 2.69
N VAL A 132 10.88 -6.42 3.14
CA VAL A 132 10.58 -5.14 3.80
C VAL A 132 11.38 -5.03 5.10
N PHE A 133 11.39 -6.08 5.92
CA PHE A 133 12.17 -6.08 7.15
C PHE A 133 13.67 -5.90 6.89
N CYS A 134 14.21 -6.59 5.89
CA CYS A 134 15.62 -6.45 5.53
C CYS A 134 15.98 -5.02 5.14
N ASP A 135 15.14 -4.39 4.30
CA ASP A 135 15.38 -3.02 3.87
C ASP A 135 15.29 -2.03 5.04
N ILE A 136 14.35 -2.22 5.94
CA ILE A 136 14.21 -1.38 7.14
C ILE A 136 15.46 -1.53 8.03
N ILE A 137 15.92 -2.75 8.25
CA ILE A 137 17.10 -3.01 9.06
C ILE A 137 18.34 -2.35 8.45
N LYS A 138 18.54 -2.50 7.15
CA LYS A 138 19.65 -1.86 6.43
C LYS A 138 19.63 -0.34 6.58
N LYS A 139 18.46 0.25 6.41
CA LYS A 139 18.28 1.70 6.54
C LYS A 139 18.63 2.20 7.93
N ARG A 140 18.34 1.40 8.97
CA ARG A 140 18.63 1.78 10.35
C ARG A 140 20.09 1.66 10.73
N LYS A 141 20.85 0.81 10.05
CA LYS A 141 22.28 0.65 10.28
C LYS A 141 23.11 1.82 9.75
N TYR A 142 22.59 2.49 8.79
CA TYR A 142 23.27 3.59 8.11
C TYR A 142 22.44 4.83 8.15
#